data_4b1f13e0854ccfb86deb9688c7fe92ed
#
_entry.id   4b1f13e0854ccfb86deb9688c7fe92ed
#
_cell.length_a   1.000
_cell.length_b   1.000
_cell.length_c   1.000
_cell.angle_alpha   90.00
_cell.angle_beta   90.00
_cell.angle_gamma   90.00
#
_symmetry.space_group_name_H-M   'P 1'
#
loop_
_entity.id
_entity.type
_entity.pdbx_description
1 polymer ?
#
loop_
_entity_poly.entity_id
_entity_poly.type
_entity_poly.pdbx_seq_one_letter_code
_entity_poly.pdbx_strand_id
1 'polypeptide(L)'
;MDVYVDSRRVRVDPRAAIGKGGEADVFDLGDGTVLKLWKTPDHPDYTGLPDEQKCAAERLEIHQRKMREMPRDLPEGVVGPLHLATDKSRRRVAGYTMTHVQGAEVLLRYAEPSLRRAGLDAGHGISALGDLHRVVTALHARGIVIGDFNDLNVLVRDGRAFLIDADSFQFGPFLCRVYSDRFVDPRLCDPTLTRPSPVQPHDRASDWYAFAVMLFQSLCCVGPHGGIYRPKDPGKRIPHAARPLQRITVFHPEVQYPRPAVPLKALPDDLLEAFQRIFVRDERGPFPRALLDDLRWTRCAACGAEHARAVCPGCVVTAKAAIKEITIARGQVTATRVFTTAGEIVTATMQDGSLRWLAHEGDRFVREDGREVLAGVLHPALSFAIHGDATVVARGREAVVLAPGRAPERFAVDVCRGRPVVGANAGHRYWVQGGCLHRSGPAGLGAGLAARIEGATRVGEVLAGQTRFWIGDRFGLGFYRAGAVSVAFVFDAERSGLLDTVKLPFLPGEIFDAACVFDGDRAFVGFAARHRGRTIHQCVLVRASGVVEAAAEADGHDGSWLGTLRGKCAAGGCLLAATEGGIVRVEARAGSLVETRRFPDTEPFVDTETRLFAGPTGLFAVGQREIFALRLA
;
A
#
# COMPACT_ATOMS: atom_id res chain seq x y z
N MET A 1 0.12 -30.30 -3.54
CA MET A 1 -0.45 -30.78 -2.26
C MET A 1 -1.83 -31.37 -2.54
N ASP A 2 -2.23 -32.45 -1.85
CA ASP A 2 -3.55 -33.07 -2.03
C ASP A 2 -4.38 -32.90 -0.76
N VAL A 3 -5.61 -32.42 -0.92
CA VAL A 3 -6.64 -32.35 0.13
C VAL A 3 -7.95 -32.92 -0.38
N TYR A 4 -8.89 -33.18 0.49
CA TYR A 4 -10.18 -33.74 0.15
C TYR A 4 -11.32 -32.81 0.62
N VAL A 5 -12.18 -32.41 -0.33
CA VAL A 5 -13.41 -31.63 -0.08
C VAL A 5 -14.57 -32.52 -0.48
N ASP A 6 -15.51 -32.78 0.43
CA ASP A 6 -16.67 -33.69 0.22
C ASP A 6 -16.26 -35.01 -0.44
N SER A 7 -15.20 -35.63 0.06
CA SER A 7 -14.62 -36.87 -0.45
C SER A 7 -13.96 -36.78 -1.83
N ARG A 8 -14.05 -35.64 -2.53
CA ARG A 8 -13.38 -35.38 -3.81
C ARG A 8 -11.94 -34.93 -3.54
N ARG A 9 -10.97 -35.55 -4.23
CA ARG A 9 -9.57 -35.12 -4.18
C ARG A 9 -9.40 -33.80 -4.93
N VAL A 10 -8.85 -32.81 -4.27
CA VAL A 10 -8.42 -31.53 -4.83
C VAL A 10 -6.91 -31.45 -4.78
N ARG A 11 -6.28 -31.30 -5.93
CA ARG A 11 -4.84 -31.12 -6.05
C ARG A 11 -4.52 -29.65 -6.25
N VAL A 12 -3.77 -29.05 -5.35
CA VAL A 12 -3.31 -27.66 -5.45
C VAL A 12 -1.80 -27.59 -5.65
N ASP A 13 -1.38 -26.66 -6.50
CA ASP A 13 0.03 -26.27 -6.61
C ASP A 13 0.27 -25.11 -5.64
N PRO A 14 1.17 -25.22 -4.64
CA PRO A 14 1.49 -24.13 -3.73
C PRO A 14 1.94 -22.84 -4.44
N ARG A 15 2.42 -22.95 -5.68
CA ARG A 15 2.83 -21.81 -6.50
C ARG A 15 1.64 -21.04 -7.09
N ALA A 16 0.49 -21.68 -7.21
CA ALA A 16 -0.73 -21.12 -7.80
C ALA A 16 -1.64 -20.43 -6.75
N ALA A 17 -1.17 -20.23 -5.53
CA ALA A 17 -1.94 -19.51 -4.52
C ALA A 17 -2.21 -18.08 -4.99
N ILE A 18 -3.50 -17.69 -5.04
CA ILE A 18 -3.96 -16.34 -5.39
C ILE A 18 -3.88 -15.36 -4.22
N GLY A 19 -3.84 -15.89 -2.97
CA GLY A 19 -3.64 -15.14 -1.73
C GLY A 19 -2.73 -15.90 -0.80
N LYS A 20 -1.77 -15.19 -0.19
CA LYS A 20 -0.82 -15.75 0.79
C LYS A 20 -0.88 -14.90 2.05
N GLY A 21 -1.65 -15.37 3.03
CA GLY A 21 -1.75 -14.74 4.34
C GLY A 21 -0.67 -15.23 5.31
N GLY A 22 -0.62 -14.65 6.50
CA GLY A 22 0.28 -15.11 7.57
C GLY A 22 -0.04 -16.53 8.03
N GLU A 23 -1.31 -16.91 8.02
CA GLU A 23 -1.81 -18.15 8.61
C GLU A 23 -2.31 -19.20 7.60
N ALA A 24 -2.61 -18.77 6.37
CA ALA A 24 -3.18 -19.64 5.33
C ALA A 24 -2.83 -19.18 3.93
N ASP A 25 -2.86 -20.10 2.99
CA ASP A 25 -2.80 -19.84 1.56
C ASP A 25 -4.20 -20.05 0.92
N VAL A 26 -4.54 -19.25 -0.10
CA VAL A 26 -5.83 -19.30 -0.79
C VAL A 26 -5.61 -19.67 -2.26
N PHE A 27 -6.37 -20.64 -2.74
CA PHE A 27 -6.29 -21.18 -4.10
C PHE A 27 -7.61 -21.03 -4.83
N ASP A 28 -7.59 -20.54 -6.05
CA ASP A 28 -8.79 -20.51 -6.92
C ASP A 28 -9.07 -21.92 -7.45
N LEU A 29 -10.31 -22.38 -7.30
CA LEU A 29 -10.76 -23.68 -7.82
C LEU A 29 -11.37 -23.58 -9.22
N GLY A 30 -11.57 -22.36 -9.75
CA GLY A 30 -12.07 -22.11 -11.10
C GLY A 30 -13.58 -22.27 -11.26
N ASP A 31 -14.32 -22.60 -10.20
CA ASP A 31 -15.76 -22.81 -10.19
C ASP A 31 -16.54 -21.71 -9.43
N GLY A 32 -15.88 -20.57 -9.18
CA GLY A 32 -16.43 -19.48 -8.37
C GLY A 32 -16.20 -19.66 -6.88
N THR A 33 -15.43 -20.66 -6.48
CA THR A 33 -14.99 -20.87 -5.10
C THR A 33 -13.48 -20.81 -4.98
N VAL A 34 -13.02 -20.55 -3.76
CA VAL A 34 -11.60 -20.61 -3.39
C VAL A 34 -11.42 -21.56 -2.21
N LEU A 35 -10.25 -22.17 -2.15
CA LEU A 35 -9.83 -23.05 -1.08
C LEU A 35 -8.82 -22.34 -0.19
N LYS A 36 -9.17 -22.12 1.08
CA LYS A 36 -8.26 -21.62 2.12
C LYS A 36 -7.66 -22.81 2.85
N LEU A 37 -6.31 -22.91 2.83
CA LEU A 37 -5.56 -23.96 3.53
C LEU A 37 -4.66 -23.35 4.58
N TRP A 38 -4.80 -23.80 5.83
CA TRP A 38 -3.96 -23.31 6.92
C TRP A 38 -2.54 -23.86 6.80
N LYS A 39 -1.58 -23.00 7.09
CA LYS A 39 -0.17 -23.35 7.14
C LYS A 39 0.10 -24.25 8.33
N THR A 40 0.79 -25.38 8.04
CA THR A 40 1.23 -26.32 9.08
C THR A 40 2.49 -25.79 9.78
N PRO A 41 2.84 -26.29 10.98
CA PRO A 41 4.03 -25.84 11.72
C PRO A 41 5.34 -25.96 10.93
N ASP A 42 5.41 -26.92 10.01
CA ASP A 42 6.54 -27.16 9.10
C ASP A 42 6.47 -26.36 7.80
N HIS A 43 5.53 -25.42 7.68
CA HIS A 43 5.41 -24.58 6.49
C HIS A 43 6.70 -23.74 6.29
N PRO A 44 7.21 -23.60 5.05
CA PRO A 44 8.43 -22.84 4.78
C PRO A 44 8.45 -21.41 5.35
N ASP A 45 7.29 -20.74 5.41
CA ASP A 45 7.15 -19.39 5.97
C ASP A 45 7.41 -19.34 7.49
N TYR A 46 7.45 -20.47 8.17
CA TYR A 46 7.73 -20.57 9.61
C TYR A 46 9.12 -21.15 9.93
N THR A 47 9.94 -21.37 8.91
CA THR A 47 11.29 -21.87 9.11
C THR A 47 12.12 -20.91 9.95
N GLY A 48 12.69 -21.40 11.08
CA GLY A 48 13.45 -20.58 12.01
C GLY A 48 12.60 -19.70 12.95
N LEU A 49 11.27 -19.88 12.98
CA LEU A 49 10.33 -19.11 13.80
C LEU A 49 9.56 -20.04 14.76
N PRO A 50 10.15 -20.49 15.88
CA PRO A 50 9.55 -21.50 16.76
C PRO A 50 8.20 -21.06 17.36
N ASP A 51 8.04 -19.78 17.68
CA ASP A 51 6.76 -19.26 18.21
C ASP A 51 5.65 -19.34 17.16
N GLU A 52 5.96 -19.08 15.89
CA GLU A 52 5.02 -19.22 14.78
C GLU A 52 4.60 -20.69 14.59
N GLN A 53 5.57 -21.59 14.63
CA GLN A 53 5.32 -23.03 14.51
C GLN A 53 4.40 -23.52 15.64
N LYS A 54 4.65 -23.05 16.88
CA LYS A 54 3.80 -23.37 18.02
C LYS A 54 2.38 -22.82 17.85
N CYS A 55 2.25 -21.53 17.47
CA CYS A 55 0.95 -20.91 17.21
C CYS A 55 0.18 -21.63 16.09
N ALA A 56 0.87 -22.07 15.03
CA ALA A 56 0.27 -22.84 13.94
C ALA A 56 -0.26 -24.19 14.43
N ALA A 57 0.51 -24.90 15.27
CA ALA A 57 0.09 -26.16 15.85
C ALA A 57 -1.17 -26.00 16.72
N GLU A 58 -1.18 -25.03 17.63
CA GLU A 58 -2.33 -24.72 18.50
C GLU A 58 -3.57 -24.34 17.70
N ARG A 59 -3.41 -23.51 16.66
CA ARG A 59 -4.50 -23.11 15.77
C ARG A 59 -5.12 -24.31 15.06
N LEU A 60 -4.29 -25.16 14.46
CA LEU A 60 -4.76 -26.36 13.76
C LEU A 60 -5.52 -27.30 14.69
N GLU A 61 -5.12 -27.41 15.94
CA GLU A 61 -5.81 -28.26 16.92
C GLU A 61 -7.18 -27.65 17.30
N ILE A 62 -7.24 -26.35 17.55
CA ILE A 62 -8.51 -25.65 17.85
C ILE A 62 -9.46 -25.76 16.65
N HIS A 63 -8.98 -25.61 15.44
CA HIS A 63 -9.79 -25.63 14.22
C HIS A 63 -10.42 -27.01 13.95
N GLN A 64 -9.86 -28.13 14.48
CA GLN A 64 -10.49 -29.45 14.34
C GLN A 64 -11.91 -29.48 14.87
N ARG A 65 -12.16 -28.75 15.94
CA ARG A 65 -13.47 -28.67 16.60
C ARG A 65 -14.22 -27.41 16.16
N LYS A 66 -13.59 -26.25 16.20
CA LYS A 66 -14.18 -24.95 15.88
C LYS A 66 -14.89 -24.94 14.53
N MET A 67 -14.23 -25.48 13.49
CA MET A 67 -14.79 -25.46 12.13
C MET A 67 -16.01 -26.38 11.94
N ARG A 68 -16.12 -27.43 12.73
CA ARG A 68 -17.28 -28.33 12.71
C ARG A 68 -18.48 -27.75 13.47
N GLU A 69 -18.21 -26.92 14.49
CA GLU A 69 -19.20 -26.24 15.32
C GLU A 69 -19.53 -24.82 14.79
N MET A 70 -18.92 -24.39 13.69
CA MET A 70 -19.17 -23.08 13.06
C MET A 70 -20.66 -22.94 12.72
N PRO A 71 -21.33 -21.85 13.12
CA PRO A 71 -22.69 -21.56 12.70
C PRO A 71 -22.83 -21.56 11.18
N ARG A 72 -23.82 -22.26 10.65
CA ARG A 72 -24.03 -22.38 9.19
C ARG A 72 -24.89 -21.25 8.61
N ASP A 73 -25.66 -20.57 9.46
CA ASP A 73 -26.55 -19.47 9.11
C ASP A 73 -25.87 -18.09 9.24
N LEU A 74 -24.64 -17.98 8.74
CA LEU A 74 -23.92 -16.71 8.75
C LEU A 74 -24.69 -15.65 7.92
N PRO A 75 -24.69 -14.37 8.36
CA PRO A 75 -25.38 -13.31 7.63
C PRO A 75 -24.87 -13.13 6.22
N GLU A 76 -25.76 -12.68 5.32
CA GLU A 76 -25.34 -12.21 3.99
C GLU A 76 -24.26 -11.12 4.13
N GLY A 77 -23.19 -11.23 3.34
CA GLY A 77 -22.00 -10.37 3.46
C GLY A 77 -20.86 -11.02 4.24
N VAL A 78 -21.08 -12.19 4.88
CA VAL A 78 -19.98 -12.98 5.46
C VAL A 78 -19.56 -14.07 4.47
N VAL A 79 -18.28 -14.10 4.11
CA VAL A 79 -17.68 -15.15 3.31
C VAL A 79 -17.20 -16.26 4.23
N GLY A 80 -18.13 -17.11 4.63
CA GLY A 80 -17.88 -18.22 5.54
C GLY A 80 -17.52 -19.53 4.82
N PRO A 81 -17.22 -20.59 5.59
CA PRO A 81 -16.95 -21.91 5.06
C PRO A 81 -18.17 -22.51 4.35
N LEU A 82 -17.95 -23.01 3.12
CA LEU A 82 -18.93 -23.80 2.37
C LEU A 82 -18.75 -25.28 2.70
N HIS A 83 -17.56 -25.82 2.44
CA HIS A 83 -17.19 -27.20 2.69
C HIS A 83 -15.84 -27.29 3.38
N LEU A 84 -15.69 -28.21 4.34
CA LEU A 84 -14.42 -28.44 5.01
C LEU A 84 -13.48 -29.24 4.10
N ALA A 85 -12.21 -28.80 4.04
CA ALA A 85 -11.15 -29.54 3.38
C ALA A 85 -10.37 -30.35 4.42
N THR A 86 -10.11 -31.62 4.12
CA THR A 86 -9.37 -32.52 5.01
C THR A 86 -8.02 -32.93 4.41
N ASP A 87 -7.13 -33.37 5.26
CA ASP A 87 -5.83 -33.94 4.86
C ASP A 87 -5.96 -35.25 4.06
N LYS A 88 -4.84 -35.79 3.62
CA LYS A 88 -4.79 -37.09 2.90
C LYS A 88 -5.40 -38.24 3.66
N SER A 89 -5.35 -38.23 5.01
CA SER A 89 -5.96 -39.24 5.86
C SER A 89 -7.48 -39.12 5.97
N ARG A 90 -8.07 -37.99 5.51
CA ARG A 90 -9.47 -37.60 5.63
C ARG A 90 -9.96 -37.47 7.10
N ARG A 91 -9.04 -37.34 8.05
CA ARG A 91 -9.33 -37.29 9.48
C ARG A 91 -9.22 -35.88 10.05
N ARG A 92 -8.23 -35.11 9.60
CA ARG A 92 -7.96 -33.76 10.09
C ARG A 92 -8.43 -32.71 9.11
N VAL A 93 -9.12 -31.71 9.63
CA VAL A 93 -9.49 -30.53 8.86
C VAL A 93 -8.21 -29.72 8.58
N ALA A 94 -7.94 -29.44 7.32
CA ALA A 94 -6.77 -28.69 6.86
C ALA A 94 -7.13 -27.29 6.32
N GLY A 95 -8.43 -27.05 6.10
CA GLY A 95 -8.95 -25.82 5.54
C GLY A 95 -10.42 -25.92 5.17
N TYR A 96 -10.86 -25.02 4.30
CA TYR A 96 -12.22 -25.00 3.82
C TYR A 96 -12.34 -24.29 2.47
N THR A 97 -13.43 -24.56 1.74
CA THR A 97 -13.81 -23.78 0.57
C THR A 97 -14.73 -22.63 0.96
N MET A 98 -14.65 -21.53 0.24
CA MET A 98 -15.52 -20.36 0.41
C MET A 98 -15.76 -19.68 -0.95
N THR A 99 -16.76 -18.80 -1.01
CA THR A 99 -17.09 -18.06 -2.24
C THR A 99 -15.90 -17.17 -2.68
N HIS A 100 -15.56 -17.19 -3.96
CA HIS A 100 -14.58 -16.28 -4.55
C HIS A 100 -15.23 -14.92 -4.85
N VAL A 101 -14.90 -13.90 -4.11
CA VAL A 101 -15.38 -12.53 -4.35
C VAL A 101 -14.51 -11.87 -5.41
N GLN A 102 -14.72 -12.24 -6.67
CA GLN A 102 -13.93 -11.74 -7.81
C GLN A 102 -14.14 -10.24 -8.02
N GLY A 103 -13.08 -9.52 -8.35
CA GLY A 103 -13.12 -8.08 -8.66
C GLY A 103 -13.31 -7.18 -7.43
N ALA A 104 -13.31 -7.75 -6.22
CA ALA A 104 -13.38 -6.96 -4.99
C ALA A 104 -12.00 -6.39 -4.61
N GLU A 105 -12.02 -5.22 -3.99
CA GLU A 105 -10.85 -4.57 -3.40
C GLU A 105 -10.92 -4.63 -1.87
N VAL A 106 -9.78 -4.74 -1.18
CA VAL A 106 -9.75 -4.63 0.29
C VAL A 106 -10.11 -3.21 0.75
N LEU A 107 -10.85 -3.09 1.84
CA LEU A 107 -11.31 -1.79 2.37
C LEU A 107 -10.14 -0.83 2.66
N LEU A 108 -8.97 -1.33 3.08
CA LEU A 108 -7.75 -0.55 3.26
C LEU A 108 -7.48 0.40 2.08
N ARG A 109 -7.71 -0.04 0.83
CA ARG A 109 -7.41 0.76 -0.37
C ARG A 109 -8.25 2.03 -0.46
N TYR A 110 -9.43 2.04 0.13
CA TYR A 110 -10.29 3.23 0.19
C TYR A 110 -9.77 4.31 1.16
N ALA A 111 -8.85 3.95 2.03
CA ALA A 111 -8.14 4.87 2.91
C ALA A 111 -6.82 5.41 2.30
N GLU A 112 -6.45 4.99 1.09
CA GLU A 112 -5.24 5.44 0.39
C GLU A 112 -5.54 6.65 -0.50
N PRO A 113 -5.05 7.87 -0.18
CA PRO A 113 -5.32 9.07 -0.97
C PRO A 113 -4.94 8.92 -2.44
N SER A 114 -3.83 8.23 -2.72
CA SER A 114 -3.34 8.00 -4.10
C SER A 114 -4.31 7.18 -4.94
N LEU A 115 -4.94 6.15 -4.37
CA LEU A 115 -5.88 5.30 -5.09
C LEU A 115 -7.24 5.98 -5.28
N ARG A 116 -7.70 6.74 -4.29
CA ARG A 116 -8.91 7.57 -4.41
C ARG A 116 -8.74 8.63 -5.49
N ARG A 117 -7.59 9.26 -5.56
CA ARG A 117 -7.25 10.20 -6.65
C ARG A 117 -7.17 9.52 -8.01
N ALA A 118 -6.69 8.27 -8.04
CA ALA A 118 -6.61 7.46 -9.25
C ALA A 118 -7.98 6.89 -9.70
N GLY A 119 -9.10 7.34 -9.11
CA GLY A 119 -10.46 7.02 -9.53
C GLY A 119 -11.13 5.88 -8.76
N LEU A 120 -10.54 5.41 -7.65
CA LEU A 120 -11.26 4.54 -6.73
C LEU A 120 -12.39 5.36 -6.06
N ASP A 121 -13.63 4.96 -6.31
CA ASP A 121 -14.79 5.71 -5.80
C ASP A 121 -14.91 5.57 -4.28
N ALA A 122 -14.63 6.66 -3.58
CA ALA A 122 -14.79 6.75 -2.13
C ALA A 122 -16.23 6.47 -1.67
N GLY A 123 -17.23 6.80 -2.50
CA GLY A 123 -18.63 6.52 -2.23
C GLY A 123 -18.91 5.02 -2.11
N HIS A 124 -18.25 4.19 -2.91
CA HIS A 124 -18.35 2.72 -2.78
C HIS A 124 -17.82 2.23 -1.43
N GLY A 125 -16.68 2.75 -0.96
CA GLY A 125 -16.14 2.40 0.35
C GLY A 125 -17.09 2.79 1.50
N ILE A 126 -17.68 3.97 1.43
CA ILE A 126 -18.62 4.48 2.43
C ILE A 126 -19.92 3.68 2.41
N SER A 127 -20.46 3.38 1.22
CA SER A 127 -21.63 2.52 1.05
C SER A 127 -21.39 1.13 1.64
N ALA A 128 -20.20 0.55 1.36
CA ALA A 128 -19.80 -0.74 1.91
C ALA A 128 -19.73 -0.73 3.44
N LEU A 129 -19.28 0.38 4.06
CA LEU A 129 -19.30 0.52 5.52
C LEU A 129 -20.73 0.57 6.08
N GLY A 130 -21.67 1.19 5.36
CA GLY A 130 -23.10 1.12 5.68
C GLY A 130 -23.63 -0.33 5.63
N ASP A 131 -23.23 -1.09 4.61
CA ASP A 131 -23.57 -2.52 4.48
C ASP A 131 -22.90 -3.36 5.59
N LEU A 132 -21.62 -3.11 5.87
CA LEU A 132 -20.84 -3.77 6.92
C LEU A 132 -21.47 -3.59 8.31
N HIS A 133 -22.00 -2.39 8.62
CA HIS A 133 -22.72 -2.14 9.86
C HIS A 133 -23.88 -3.14 10.06
N ARG A 134 -24.63 -3.42 8.99
CA ARG A 134 -25.72 -4.41 9.02
C ARG A 134 -25.19 -5.83 9.29
N VAL A 135 -24.07 -6.19 8.66
CA VAL A 135 -23.41 -7.48 8.84
C VAL A 135 -22.94 -7.67 10.30
N VAL A 136 -22.26 -6.66 10.87
CA VAL A 136 -21.79 -6.67 12.26
C VAL A 136 -22.98 -6.82 13.24
N THR A 137 -24.05 -6.04 13.02
CA THR A 137 -25.25 -6.12 13.85
C THR A 137 -25.87 -7.51 13.81
N ALA A 138 -25.94 -8.13 12.62
CA ALA A 138 -26.51 -9.47 12.45
C ALA A 138 -25.63 -10.58 13.06
N LEU A 139 -24.30 -10.45 13.01
CA LEU A 139 -23.37 -11.35 13.70
C LEU A 139 -23.53 -11.26 15.22
N HIS A 140 -23.55 -10.04 15.75
CA HIS A 140 -23.74 -9.82 17.19
C HIS A 140 -25.07 -10.35 17.71
N ALA A 141 -26.14 -10.25 16.92
CA ALA A 141 -27.44 -10.85 17.28
C ALA A 141 -27.39 -12.38 17.40
N ARG A 142 -26.46 -13.03 16.69
CA ARG A 142 -26.20 -14.48 16.76
C ARG A 142 -25.18 -14.88 17.83
N GLY A 143 -24.71 -13.94 18.64
CA GLY A 143 -23.69 -14.21 19.66
C GLY A 143 -22.27 -14.39 19.11
N ILE A 144 -22.03 -13.95 17.87
CA ILE A 144 -20.73 -14.04 17.22
C ILE A 144 -20.02 -12.69 17.35
N VAL A 145 -18.75 -12.70 17.78
CA VAL A 145 -17.83 -11.56 17.80
C VAL A 145 -16.79 -11.79 16.71
N ILE A 146 -16.47 -10.75 15.93
CA ILE A 146 -15.54 -10.86 14.81
C ILE A 146 -14.10 -11.02 15.33
N GLY A 147 -13.71 -10.18 16.29
CA GLY A 147 -12.41 -10.22 16.97
C GLY A 147 -11.29 -9.59 16.12
N ASP A 148 -10.68 -10.33 15.19
CA ASP A 148 -9.68 -9.74 14.26
C ASP A 148 -10.37 -8.92 13.15
N PHE A 149 -11.09 -7.90 13.58
CA PHE A 149 -11.88 -7.05 12.70
C PHE A 149 -11.05 -5.87 12.19
N ASN A 150 -10.65 -5.94 10.92
CA ASN A 150 -9.73 -4.97 10.33
C ASN A 150 -10.03 -4.76 8.82
N ASP A 151 -9.43 -3.73 8.25
CA ASP A 151 -9.64 -3.27 6.87
C ASP A 151 -9.12 -4.23 5.78
N LEU A 152 -8.39 -5.26 6.15
CA LEU A 152 -7.90 -6.30 5.26
C LEU A 152 -8.87 -7.48 5.16
N ASN A 153 -9.66 -7.66 6.22
CA ASN A 153 -10.67 -8.70 6.32
C ASN A 153 -12.04 -8.26 5.78
N VAL A 154 -12.10 -7.05 5.19
CA VAL A 154 -13.29 -6.52 4.52
C VAL A 154 -12.98 -6.28 3.05
N LEU A 155 -13.67 -6.99 2.17
CA LEU A 155 -13.63 -6.76 0.72
C LEU A 155 -14.80 -5.88 0.31
N VAL A 156 -14.57 -5.02 -0.68
CA VAL A 156 -15.58 -4.11 -1.22
C VAL A 156 -15.75 -4.38 -2.71
N ARG A 157 -16.99 -4.60 -3.15
CA ARG A 157 -17.37 -4.72 -4.55
C ARG A 157 -18.71 -4.01 -4.77
N ASP A 158 -18.74 -3.06 -5.69
CA ASP A 158 -19.94 -2.31 -6.07
C ASP A 158 -20.69 -1.69 -4.86
N GLY A 159 -19.93 -1.17 -3.88
CA GLY A 159 -20.47 -0.57 -2.65
C GLY A 159 -21.01 -1.56 -1.62
N ARG A 160 -20.85 -2.87 -1.83
CA ARG A 160 -21.19 -3.92 -0.86
C ARG A 160 -19.97 -4.43 -0.13
N ALA A 161 -20.15 -4.76 1.14
CA ALA A 161 -19.09 -5.33 1.99
C ALA A 161 -19.17 -6.85 2.04
N PHE A 162 -18.00 -7.48 1.98
CA PHE A 162 -17.82 -8.92 2.18
C PHE A 162 -16.78 -9.13 3.27
N LEU A 163 -17.23 -9.61 4.42
CA LEU A 163 -16.35 -9.92 5.55
C LEU A 163 -15.77 -11.31 5.36
N ILE A 164 -14.47 -11.39 5.21
CA ILE A 164 -13.70 -12.64 5.06
C ILE A 164 -13.08 -13.06 6.39
N ASP A 165 -12.40 -14.19 6.41
CA ASP A 165 -11.66 -14.72 7.55
C ASP A 165 -12.55 -15.18 8.72
N ALA A 166 -13.73 -15.73 8.40
CA ALA A 166 -14.71 -16.17 9.37
C ALA A 166 -14.19 -17.26 10.35
N ASP A 167 -13.13 -17.98 9.99
CA ASP A 167 -12.47 -18.95 10.88
C ASP A 167 -11.78 -18.29 12.09
N SER A 168 -11.52 -17.00 12.06
CA SER A 168 -11.05 -16.22 13.23
C SER A 168 -12.16 -15.88 14.23
N PHE A 169 -13.44 -15.83 13.81
CA PHE A 169 -14.57 -15.40 14.64
C PHE A 169 -14.64 -16.08 16.00
N GLN A 170 -15.09 -15.32 16.99
CA GLN A 170 -15.29 -15.81 18.36
C GLN A 170 -16.76 -16.16 18.57
N PHE A 171 -17.03 -17.39 18.98
CA PHE A 171 -18.37 -17.89 19.33
C PHE A 171 -18.29 -19.09 20.27
N GLY A 172 -19.31 -19.30 21.10
CA GLY A 172 -19.31 -20.38 22.09
C GLY A 172 -18.02 -20.38 22.93
N PRO A 173 -17.29 -21.51 23.01
CA PRO A 173 -16.05 -21.60 23.78
C PRO A 173 -14.80 -21.15 22.96
N PHE A 174 -14.95 -20.80 21.70
CA PHE A 174 -13.84 -20.49 20.80
C PHE A 174 -13.55 -18.99 20.79
N LEU A 175 -12.51 -18.59 21.51
CA LEU A 175 -12.05 -17.21 21.54
C LEU A 175 -11.21 -16.88 20.29
N CYS A 176 -11.31 -15.64 19.81
CA CYS A 176 -10.39 -15.08 18.85
C CYS A 176 -9.10 -14.64 19.58
N ARG A 177 -7.95 -15.19 19.15
CA ARG A 177 -6.63 -14.89 19.75
C ARG A 177 -5.76 -14.03 18.86
N VAL A 178 -6.24 -13.70 17.67
CA VAL A 178 -5.56 -12.85 16.72
C VAL A 178 -6.10 -11.43 16.77
N TYR A 179 -5.26 -10.46 16.46
CA TYR A 179 -5.64 -9.06 16.46
C TYR A 179 -4.70 -8.25 15.55
N SER A 180 -5.16 -7.09 15.15
CA SER A 180 -4.35 -6.09 14.47
C SER A 180 -4.14 -4.89 15.38
N ASP A 181 -2.89 -4.48 15.60
CA ASP A 181 -2.49 -3.37 16.49
C ASP A 181 -3.28 -2.08 16.21
N ARG A 182 -3.64 -1.82 14.95
CA ARG A 182 -4.37 -0.61 14.54
C ARG A 182 -5.86 -0.63 14.88
N PHE A 183 -6.44 -1.81 15.08
CA PHE A 183 -7.89 -2.02 15.21
C PHE A 183 -8.30 -2.59 16.55
N VAL A 184 -7.37 -3.18 17.29
CA VAL A 184 -7.68 -3.72 18.62
C VAL A 184 -8.11 -2.59 19.57
N ASP A 185 -9.21 -2.82 20.30
CA ASP A 185 -9.66 -1.84 21.28
C ASP A 185 -8.63 -1.70 22.42
N PRO A 186 -8.08 -0.51 22.63
CA PRO A 186 -7.09 -0.27 23.68
C PRO A 186 -7.62 -0.53 25.09
N ARG A 187 -8.95 -0.63 25.28
CA ARG A 187 -9.56 -1.02 26.59
C ARG A 187 -9.32 -2.50 26.92
N LEU A 188 -9.07 -3.34 25.92
CA LEU A 188 -8.75 -4.75 26.12
C LEU A 188 -7.25 -4.98 26.40
N CYS A 189 -6.43 -3.95 26.21
CA CYS A 189 -4.97 -4.06 26.23
C CYS A 189 -4.38 -3.64 27.56
N ASP A 190 -3.17 -4.11 27.84
CA ASP A 190 -2.36 -3.61 28.95
C ASP A 190 -1.87 -2.19 28.62
N PRO A 191 -2.28 -1.15 29.39
CA PRO A 191 -1.94 0.24 29.11
C PRO A 191 -0.46 0.60 29.37
N THR A 192 0.30 -0.27 30.01
CA THR A 192 1.72 -0.06 30.35
C THR A 192 2.66 -0.42 29.23
N LEU A 193 2.17 -1.11 28.20
CA LEU A 193 2.99 -1.54 27.08
C LEU A 193 3.24 -0.42 26.09
N THR A 194 4.25 -0.62 25.26
CA THR A 194 4.63 0.32 24.17
C THR A 194 3.89 0.04 22.86
N ARG A 195 3.02 -0.97 22.87
CA ARG A 195 2.14 -1.34 21.74
C ARG A 195 0.89 -2.04 22.28
N PRO A 196 -0.25 -1.97 21.57
CA PRO A 196 -1.44 -2.70 21.95
C PRO A 196 -1.18 -4.20 22.00
N SER A 197 -1.53 -4.82 23.12
CA SER A 197 -1.54 -6.27 23.30
C SER A 197 -2.72 -6.62 24.21
N PRO A 198 -3.75 -7.30 23.70
CA PRO A 198 -4.94 -7.59 24.46
C PRO A 198 -4.65 -8.60 25.57
N VAL A 199 -5.11 -8.28 26.76
CA VAL A 199 -5.11 -9.14 27.96
C VAL A 199 -6.51 -9.64 28.30
N GLN A 200 -7.52 -9.13 27.60
CA GLN A 200 -8.91 -9.56 27.69
C GLN A 200 -9.40 -10.05 26.32
N PRO A 201 -10.36 -10.99 26.28
CA PRO A 201 -10.93 -11.44 25.00
C PRO A 201 -11.69 -10.31 24.30
N HIS A 202 -11.79 -10.42 22.98
CA HIS A 202 -12.64 -9.54 22.18
C HIS A 202 -14.11 -9.64 22.61
N ASP A 203 -14.84 -8.55 22.44
CA ASP A 203 -16.27 -8.46 22.70
C ASP A 203 -16.98 -7.67 21.59
N ARG A 204 -18.30 -7.54 21.68
CA ARG A 204 -19.09 -6.76 20.72
C ARG A 204 -18.69 -5.29 20.68
N ALA A 205 -18.27 -4.74 21.81
CA ALA A 205 -17.86 -3.33 21.91
C ALA A 205 -16.52 -3.10 21.21
N SER A 206 -15.60 -4.06 21.28
CA SER A 206 -14.33 -4.01 20.57
C SER A 206 -14.51 -4.10 19.05
N ASP A 207 -15.49 -4.87 18.55
CA ASP A 207 -15.81 -4.87 17.12
C ASP A 207 -16.32 -3.49 16.66
N TRP A 208 -17.18 -2.83 17.47
CA TRP A 208 -17.65 -1.49 17.13
C TRP A 208 -16.55 -0.42 17.20
N TYR A 209 -15.55 -0.60 18.07
CA TYR A 209 -14.36 0.24 18.05
C TYR A 209 -13.58 0.07 16.74
N ALA A 210 -13.32 -1.17 16.34
CA ALA A 210 -12.63 -1.48 15.08
C ALA A 210 -13.42 -0.94 13.87
N PHE A 211 -14.74 -1.07 13.87
CA PHE A 211 -15.62 -0.46 12.86
C PHE A 211 -15.43 1.05 12.79
N ALA A 212 -15.42 1.74 13.93
CA ALA A 212 -15.22 3.18 13.98
C ALA A 212 -13.84 3.60 13.46
N VAL A 213 -12.79 2.81 13.74
CA VAL A 213 -11.45 3.03 13.20
C VAL A 213 -11.46 2.91 11.68
N MET A 214 -12.08 1.86 11.11
CA MET A 214 -12.17 1.66 9.67
C MET A 214 -12.98 2.79 9.00
N LEU A 215 -14.09 3.21 9.59
CA LEU A 215 -14.90 4.31 9.07
C LEU A 215 -14.11 5.61 9.07
N PHE A 216 -13.48 5.96 10.20
CA PHE A 216 -12.67 7.18 10.30
C PHE A 216 -11.54 7.18 9.26
N GLN A 217 -10.81 6.06 9.16
CA GLN A 217 -9.69 5.92 8.22
C GLN A 217 -10.16 6.00 6.76
N SER A 218 -11.29 5.37 6.42
CA SER A 218 -11.86 5.45 5.07
C SER A 218 -12.36 6.85 4.71
N LEU A 219 -12.83 7.64 5.67
CA LEU A 219 -13.27 9.03 5.45
C LEU A 219 -12.08 9.99 5.36
N CYS A 220 -11.14 9.89 6.30
CA CYS A 220 -10.08 10.86 6.50
C CYS A 220 -8.76 10.49 5.83
N CYS A 221 -8.58 9.26 5.33
CA CYS A 221 -7.30 8.73 4.81
C CYS A 221 -6.16 8.78 5.86
N VAL A 222 -6.50 8.74 7.12
CA VAL A 222 -5.60 8.67 8.27
C VAL A 222 -6.31 7.94 9.40
N GLY A 223 -5.59 7.13 10.17
CA GLY A 223 -6.15 6.47 11.35
C GLY A 223 -6.40 7.47 12.50
N PRO A 224 -7.30 7.17 13.44
CA PRO A 224 -7.62 8.09 14.55
C PRO A 224 -6.43 8.38 15.47
N HIS A 225 -5.41 7.51 15.51
CA HIS A 225 -4.17 7.71 16.27
C HIS A 225 -2.97 8.08 15.37
N GLY A 226 -3.23 8.49 14.12
CA GLY A 226 -2.24 8.95 13.17
C GLY A 226 -1.70 10.36 13.43
N GLY A 227 -1.09 10.95 12.40
CA GLY A 227 -0.46 12.25 12.49
C GLY A 227 0.87 12.24 13.24
N ILE A 228 1.42 13.43 13.50
CA ILE A 228 2.71 13.59 14.19
C ILE A 228 2.48 14.13 15.59
N TYR A 229 2.76 13.31 16.60
CA TYR A 229 2.70 13.74 17.99
C TYR A 229 3.99 14.48 18.36
N ARG A 230 3.85 15.76 18.69
CA ARG A 230 4.96 16.66 19.12
C ARG A 230 4.64 17.25 20.50
N PRO A 231 4.86 16.47 21.57
CA PRO A 231 4.62 16.99 22.91
C PRO A 231 5.58 18.14 23.22
N LYS A 232 5.08 19.16 23.90
CA LYS A 232 5.88 20.28 24.40
C LYS A 232 6.98 19.81 25.37
N ASP A 233 6.65 18.79 26.15
CA ASP A 233 7.58 18.09 27.03
C ASP A 233 8.22 16.90 26.29
N PRO A 234 9.54 16.93 25.99
CA PRO A 234 10.21 15.81 25.31
C PRO A 234 10.11 14.47 26.06
N GLY A 235 9.96 14.50 27.39
CA GLY A 235 9.81 13.30 28.22
C GLY A 235 8.48 12.55 27.98
N LYS A 236 7.50 13.21 27.35
CA LYS A 236 6.20 12.61 26.99
C LYS A 236 6.18 12.00 25.58
N ARG A 237 7.32 11.91 24.91
CA ARG A 237 7.40 11.21 23.62
C ARG A 237 7.15 9.72 23.82
N ILE A 238 6.25 9.17 23.04
CA ILE A 238 5.93 7.73 23.04
C ILE A 238 6.01 7.20 21.62
N PRO A 239 6.27 5.89 21.45
CA PRO A 239 6.18 5.23 20.16
C PRO A 239 4.79 5.42 19.53
N HIS A 240 4.72 5.44 18.20
CA HIS A 240 3.45 5.57 17.49
C HIS A 240 2.46 4.45 17.88
N ALA A 241 2.95 3.22 18.01
CA ALA A 241 2.14 2.07 18.41
C ALA A 241 1.52 2.19 19.81
N ALA A 242 2.13 2.99 20.73
CA ALA A 242 1.59 3.20 22.08
C ALA A 242 0.47 4.25 22.15
N ARG A 243 0.26 5.05 21.10
CA ARG A 243 -0.71 6.15 21.09
C ARG A 243 -2.15 5.73 21.39
N PRO A 244 -2.68 4.61 20.85
CA PRO A 244 -4.00 4.14 21.23
C PRO A 244 -4.14 3.90 22.72
N LEU A 245 -3.13 3.30 23.38
CA LEU A 245 -3.11 3.02 24.82
C LEU A 245 -3.18 4.31 25.66
N GLN A 246 -2.57 5.39 25.16
CA GLN A 246 -2.53 6.70 25.83
C GLN A 246 -3.61 7.67 25.30
N ARG A 247 -4.54 7.23 24.45
CA ARG A 247 -5.62 8.05 23.85
C ARG A 247 -5.09 9.28 23.09
N ILE A 248 -3.87 9.20 22.55
CA ILE A 248 -3.32 10.25 21.71
C ILE A 248 -3.89 10.05 20.31
N THR A 249 -4.74 10.98 19.92
CA THR A 249 -5.50 10.94 18.68
C THR A 249 -5.20 12.14 17.80
N VAL A 250 -5.70 12.15 16.58
CA VAL A 250 -5.65 13.33 15.67
C VAL A 250 -6.42 14.55 16.20
N PHE A 251 -7.24 14.39 17.25
CA PHE A 251 -7.94 15.48 17.96
C PHE A 251 -7.06 16.10 19.07
N HIS A 252 -5.93 15.48 19.41
CA HIS A 252 -5.04 15.98 20.46
C HIS A 252 -4.33 17.25 19.98
N PRO A 253 -4.26 18.34 20.80
CA PRO A 253 -3.70 19.63 20.39
C PRO A 253 -2.19 19.58 20.05
N GLU A 254 -1.47 18.58 20.52
CA GLU A 254 -0.05 18.38 20.23
C GLU A 254 0.17 17.36 19.09
N VAL A 255 -0.89 16.93 18.40
CA VAL A 255 -0.82 16.11 17.19
C VAL A 255 -1.01 17.00 15.96
N GLN A 256 -0.01 17.04 15.12
CA GLN A 256 -0.12 17.68 13.81
C GLN A 256 -0.87 16.74 12.86
N TYR A 257 -1.99 17.23 12.33
CA TYR A 257 -2.81 16.49 11.36
C TYR A 257 -2.10 16.37 10.01
N PRO A 258 -2.09 15.19 9.35
CA PRO A 258 -1.37 15.00 8.09
C PRO A 258 -1.98 15.82 6.95
N ARG A 259 -1.15 16.46 6.14
CA ARG A 259 -1.60 17.28 4.99
C ARG A 259 -2.29 16.47 3.88
N PRO A 260 -1.82 15.23 3.55
CA PRO A 260 -2.47 14.42 2.51
C PRO A 260 -3.85 13.90 2.92
N ALA A 261 -4.16 13.90 4.22
CA ALA A 261 -5.42 13.43 4.76
C ALA A 261 -6.57 14.38 4.46
N VAL A 262 -7.78 13.85 4.37
CA VAL A 262 -8.98 14.68 4.23
C VAL A 262 -9.16 15.48 5.51
N PRO A 263 -9.29 16.82 5.43
CA PRO A 263 -9.40 17.66 6.63
C PRO A 263 -10.62 17.29 7.47
N LEU A 264 -10.49 17.28 8.80
CA LEU A 264 -11.61 16.98 9.72
C LEU A 264 -12.85 17.86 9.47
N LYS A 265 -12.65 19.12 9.07
CA LYS A 265 -13.73 20.03 8.69
C LYS A 265 -14.60 19.56 7.50
N ALA A 266 -14.14 18.55 6.76
CA ALA A 266 -14.92 17.92 5.68
C ALA A 266 -16.05 17.03 6.21
N LEU A 267 -15.96 16.57 7.46
CA LEU A 267 -16.95 15.72 8.11
C LEU A 267 -18.05 16.56 8.79
N PRO A 268 -19.29 16.05 8.87
CA PRO A 268 -20.35 16.63 9.68
C PRO A 268 -19.97 16.69 11.18
N ASP A 269 -20.51 17.66 11.91
CA ASP A 269 -20.12 17.90 13.31
C ASP A 269 -20.59 16.79 14.24
N ASP A 270 -21.75 16.21 14.01
CA ASP A 270 -22.29 15.05 14.75
C ASP A 270 -21.43 13.79 14.57
N LEU A 271 -20.92 13.57 13.37
CA LEU A 271 -19.99 12.47 13.09
C LEU A 271 -18.63 12.69 13.77
N LEU A 272 -18.13 13.94 13.76
CA LEU A 272 -16.90 14.28 14.49
C LEU A 272 -17.06 14.10 16.00
N GLU A 273 -18.21 14.49 16.56
CA GLU A 273 -18.51 14.27 17.98
C GLU A 273 -18.58 12.78 18.32
N ALA A 274 -19.19 11.95 17.46
CA ALA A 274 -19.22 10.50 17.64
C ALA A 274 -17.79 9.92 17.69
N PHE A 275 -16.90 10.34 16.80
CA PHE A 275 -15.50 9.90 16.83
C PHE A 275 -14.74 10.37 18.09
N GLN A 276 -14.98 11.59 18.56
CA GLN A 276 -14.37 12.08 19.80
C GLN A 276 -14.85 11.27 21.02
N ARG A 277 -16.15 10.93 21.07
CA ARG A 277 -16.70 10.08 22.14
C ARG A 277 -16.01 8.71 22.16
N ILE A 278 -15.80 8.10 20.97
CA ILE A 278 -15.20 6.76 20.85
C ILE A 278 -13.70 6.80 21.17
N PHE A 279 -12.94 7.69 20.52
CA PHE A 279 -11.48 7.63 20.55
C PHE A 279 -10.83 8.44 21.68
N VAL A 280 -11.53 9.44 22.20
CA VAL A 280 -11.00 10.32 23.27
C VAL A 280 -11.65 10.02 24.61
N ARG A 281 -12.99 9.82 24.63
CA ARG A 281 -13.75 9.60 25.88
C ARG A 281 -13.99 8.12 26.21
N ASP A 282 -13.45 7.21 25.40
CA ASP A 282 -13.59 5.75 25.57
C ASP A 282 -15.04 5.23 25.63
N GLU A 283 -15.98 5.93 25.01
CA GLU A 283 -17.33 5.44 24.87
C GLU A 283 -17.40 4.29 23.90
N ARG A 284 -18.14 3.26 24.26
CA ARG A 284 -18.30 2.04 23.46
C ARG A 284 -19.78 1.69 23.32
N GLY A 285 -20.06 0.96 22.26
CA GLY A 285 -21.38 0.49 21.91
C GLY A 285 -21.58 0.43 20.40
N PRO A 286 -22.76 0.04 19.94
CA PRO A 286 -23.09 0.05 18.52
C PRO A 286 -22.88 1.43 17.91
N PHE A 287 -22.21 1.48 16.76
CA PHE A 287 -22.05 2.75 16.03
C PHE A 287 -23.43 3.24 15.57
N PRO A 288 -23.78 4.54 15.79
CA PRO A 288 -25.12 5.05 15.44
C PRO A 288 -25.40 4.95 13.94
N ARG A 289 -26.36 4.15 13.54
CA ARG A 289 -26.71 3.88 12.16
C ARG A 289 -27.14 5.15 11.42
N ALA A 290 -27.85 6.06 12.06
CA ALA A 290 -28.31 7.32 11.49
C ALA A 290 -27.16 8.15 10.92
N LEU A 291 -25.98 8.16 11.57
CA LEU A 291 -24.81 8.88 11.10
C LEU A 291 -24.27 8.35 9.76
N LEU A 292 -24.54 7.08 9.43
CA LEU A 292 -24.18 6.47 8.16
C LEU A 292 -25.25 6.72 7.09
N ASP A 293 -26.51 6.62 7.47
CA ASP A 293 -27.64 6.79 6.55
C ASP A 293 -27.73 8.24 6.02
N ASP A 294 -27.34 9.22 6.83
CA ASP A 294 -27.32 10.63 6.48
C ASP A 294 -26.01 11.07 5.80
N LEU A 295 -24.99 10.21 5.78
CA LEU A 295 -23.67 10.54 5.23
C LEU A 295 -23.72 10.62 3.69
N ARG A 296 -23.61 11.82 3.15
CA ARG A 296 -23.55 12.10 1.70
C ARG A 296 -22.15 12.56 1.33
N TRP A 297 -21.31 11.60 0.93
CA TRP A 297 -19.96 11.91 0.48
C TRP A 297 -19.98 12.43 -0.95
N THR A 298 -19.36 13.57 -1.18
CA THR A 298 -19.34 14.22 -2.48
C THR A 298 -17.96 14.81 -2.78
N ARG A 299 -17.67 14.97 -4.05
CA ARG A 299 -16.51 15.72 -4.54
C ARG A 299 -16.98 17.06 -5.06
N CYS A 300 -16.44 18.14 -4.52
CA CYS A 300 -16.78 19.50 -4.94
C CYS A 300 -16.39 19.73 -6.41
N ALA A 301 -17.34 20.10 -7.24
CA ALA A 301 -17.09 20.38 -8.66
C ALA A 301 -16.15 21.57 -8.89
N ALA A 302 -16.09 22.54 -7.95
CA ALA A 302 -15.29 23.76 -8.09
C ALA A 302 -13.81 23.56 -7.69
N CYS A 303 -13.53 22.80 -6.61
CA CYS A 303 -12.15 22.68 -6.09
C CYS A 303 -11.65 21.24 -5.96
N GLY A 304 -12.48 20.23 -6.30
CA GLY A 304 -12.16 18.82 -6.24
C GLY A 304 -12.04 18.24 -4.81
N ALA A 305 -12.28 19.05 -3.76
CA ALA A 305 -12.21 18.56 -2.39
C ALA A 305 -13.37 17.62 -2.08
N GLU A 306 -13.06 16.53 -1.38
CA GLU A 306 -14.06 15.59 -0.88
C GLU A 306 -14.61 16.05 0.47
N HIS A 307 -15.92 15.94 0.67
CA HIS A 307 -16.60 16.33 1.93
C HIS A 307 -17.98 15.70 2.03
N ALA A 308 -18.55 15.74 3.23
CA ALA A 308 -19.93 15.34 3.52
C ALA A 308 -20.75 16.48 4.13
N ARG A 309 -20.41 17.72 3.82
CA ARG A 309 -21.14 18.92 4.29
C ARG A 309 -22.03 19.50 3.17
N ALA A 310 -23.08 20.21 3.54
CA ALA A 310 -23.97 20.89 2.58
C ALA A 310 -23.21 21.94 1.73
N VAL A 311 -22.17 22.57 2.29
CA VAL A 311 -21.31 23.53 1.60
C VAL A 311 -19.86 23.07 1.69
N CYS A 312 -19.13 23.13 0.57
CA CYS A 312 -17.73 22.72 0.52
C CYS A 312 -16.85 23.58 1.44
N PRO A 313 -16.21 22.99 2.47
CA PRO A 313 -15.36 23.75 3.39
C PRO A 313 -14.05 24.25 2.74
N GLY A 314 -13.68 23.71 1.58
CA GLY A 314 -12.54 24.17 0.78
C GLY A 314 -12.85 25.45 0.02
N CYS A 315 -14.07 25.58 -0.56
CA CYS A 315 -14.46 26.75 -1.34
C CYS A 315 -14.75 27.99 -0.48
N VAL A 316 -15.19 27.82 0.76
CA VAL A 316 -15.41 28.93 1.70
C VAL A 316 -14.11 29.67 2.03
N VAL A 317 -12.97 29.03 1.86
CA VAL A 317 -11.63 29.57 2.20
C VAL A 317 -10.91 30.16 0.98
N THR A 318 -11.32 29.82 -0.25
CA THR A 318 -10.56 30.14 -1.47
C THR A 318 -11.21 31.22 -2.34
N ALA A 319 -11.21 32.44 -1.86
CA ALA A 319 -11.11 33.58 -2.75
C ALA A 319 -9.70 34.15 -2.66
N LYS A 320 -8.80 33.67 -3.55
CA LYS A 320 -7.46 34.25 -3.91
C LYS A 320 -6.55 33.15 -4.48
N ALA A 321 -5.74 33.36 -5.48
CA ALA A 321 -5.09 34.43 -6.20
C ALA A 321 -4.31 33.80 -7.38
N ALA A 322 -4.09 34.55 -8.47
CA ALA A 322 -3.21 34.23 -9.57
C ALA A 322 -1.75 34.06 -9.09
N ILE A 323 -1.05 33.11 -9.70
CA ILE A 323 0.23 32.60 -9.19
C ILE A 323 1.40 33.30 -9.88
N LYS A 324 2.24 33.98 -9.08
CA LYS A 324 3.63 34.34 -9.43
C LYS A 324 4.58 33.25 -8.95
N GLU A 325 5.71 33.07 -9.66
CA GLU A 325 6.84 32.33 -9.11
C GLU A 325 7.17 32.86 -7.72
N ILE A 326 7.08 32.01 -6.71
CA ILE A 326 7.35 32.39 -5.32
C ILE A 326 8.59 31.64 -4.87
N THR A 327 9.68 32.37 -4.64
CA THR A 327 10.84 31.88 -3.91
C THR A 327 10.63 32.19 -2.43
N ILE A 328 10.61 31.14 -1.61
CA ILE A 328 10.45 31.23 -0.15
C ILE A 328 11.78 30.82 0.47
N ALA A 329 12.41 31.72 1.22
CA ALA A 329 13.54 31.38 2.08
C ALA A 329 13.02 31.12 3.50
N ARG A 330 13.34 29.97 4.07
CA ARG A 330 13.03 29.62 5.46
C ARG A 330 14.26 28.97 6.09
N GLY A 331 14.87 29.66 7.03
CA GLY A 331 16.10 29.20 7.67
C GLY A 331 17.20 28.86 6.65
N GLN A 332 17.61 27.60 6.60
CA GLN A 332 18.63 27.07 5.67
C GLN A 332 18.05 26.53 4.36
N VAL A 333 16.78 26.76 4.06
CA VAL A 333 16.10 26.21 2.87
C VAL A 333 15.61 27.33 1.97
N THR A 334 15.96 27.26 0.71
CA THR A 334 15.36 28.07 -0.35
C THR A 334 14.49 27.15 -1.22
N ALA A 335 13.19 27.45 -1.33
CA ALA A 335 12.23 26.72 -2.12
C ALA A 335 11.70 27.62 -3.25
N THR A 336 11.85 27.19 -4.50
CA THR A 336 11.28 27.87 -5.67
C THR A 336 10.24 26.96 -6.30
N ARG A 337 8.99 27.43 -6.44
CA ARG A 337 7.96 26.69 -7.13
C ARG A 337 8.22 26.79 -8.64
N VAL A 338 8.49 25.64 -9.27
CA VAL A 338 8.83 25.55 -10.70
C VAL A 338 7.65 25.13 -11.57
N PHE A 339 6.64 24.50 -10.98
CA PHE A 339 5.45 24.07 -11.70
C PHE A 339 4.23 24.01 -10.76
N THR A 340 3.04 24.25 -11.35
CA THR A 340 1.76 24.04 -10.69
C THR A 340 0.69 23.69 -11.72
N THR A 341 -0.27 22.86 -11.34
CA THR A 341 -1.41 22.45 -12.18
C THR A 341 -2.71 22.44 -11.39
N ALA A 342 -3.82 22.68 -12.06
CA ALA A 342 -5.17 22.46 -11.51
C ALA A 342 -5.52 20.96 -11.44
N GLY A 343 -4.85 20.13 -12.25
CA GLY A 343 -4.96 18.69 -12.28
C GLY A 343 -4.04 17.97 -11.30
N GLU A 344 -3.40 16.90 -11.75
CA GLU A 344 -2.42 16.18 -10.92
C GLU A 344 -1.18 15.75 -11.71
N ILE A 345 -0.04 15.67 -11.03
CA ILE A 345 1.23 15.19 -11.58
C ILE A 345 1.27 13.66 -11.45
N VAL A 346 1.04 12.99 -12.56
CA VAL A 346 0.87 11.53 -12.63
C VAL A 346 2.18 10.79 -12.41
N THR A 347 3.24 11.21 -13.10
CA THR A 347 4.58 10.62 -12.96
C THR A 347 5.65 11.68 -13.13
N ALA A 348 6.82 11.44 -12.53
CA ALA A 348 8.02 12.24 -12.72
C ALA A 348 9.26 11.34 -12.63
N THR A 349 10.34 11.76 -13.27
CA THR A 349 11.64 11.08 -13.27
C THR A 349 12.75 12.08 -13.54
N MET A 350 13.98 11.78 -13.08
CA MET A 350 15.18 12.50 -13.50
C MET A 350 15.79 11.81 -14.71
N GLN A 351 16.11 12.57 -15.75
CA GLN A 351 16.85 12.10 -16.92
C GLN A 351 17.76 13.21 -17.43
N ASP A 352 19.01 12.89 -17.71
CA ASP A 352 20.02 13.83 -18.22
C ASP A 352 20.10 15.12 -17.37
N GLY A 353 20.04 14.99 -16.05
CA GLY A 353 20.08 16.09 -15.09
C GLY A 353 18.85 16.99 -15.06
N SER A 354 17.79 16.64 -15.80
CA SER A 354 16.54 17.40 -15.87
C SER A 354 15.37 16.60 -15.30
N LEU A 355 14.51 17.28 -14.55
CA LEU A 355 13.26 16.70 -14.10
C LEU A 355 12.26 16.66 -15.27
N ARG A 356 11.76 15.48 -15.55
CA ARG A 356 10.71 15.21 -16.54
C ARG A 356 9.45 14.79 -15.84
N TRP A 357 8.28 15.27 -16.28
CA TRP A 357 7.01 14.87 -15.68
C TRP A 357 5.87 14.78 -16.69
N LEU A 358 4.81 14.13 -16.25
CA LEU A 358 3.53 14.05 -16.95
C LEU A 358 2.44 14.50 -15.97
N ALA A 359 1.65 15.49 -16.35
CA ALA A 359 0.49 15.95 -15.62
C ALA A 359 -0.80 15.56 -16.36
N HIS A 360 -1.87 15.31 -15.61
CA HIS A 360 -3.23 15.11 -16.13
C HIS A 360 -4.06 16.34 -15.79
N GLU A 361 -4.54 17.07 -16.79
CA GLU A 361 -5.31 18.30 -16.67
C GLU A 361 -6.62 18.18 -17.45
N GLY A 362 -7.72 18.12 -16.69
CA GLY A 362 -9.04 17.84 -17.28
C GLY A 362 -9.09 16.43 -17.90
N ASP A 363 -9.08 16.36 -19.21
CA ASP A 363 -9.06 15.11 -19.99
C ASP A 363 -7.75 14.91 -20.80
N ARG A 364 -6.69 15.68 -20.50
CA ARG A 364 -5.44 15.68 -21.25
C ARG A 364 -4.27 15.30 -20.38
N PHE A 365 -3.35 14.52 -20.96
CA PHE A 365 -2.04 14.21 -20.39
C PHE A 365 -0.98 15.09 -21.03
N VAL A 366 -0.34 15.95 -20.24
CA VAL A 366 0.55 17.00 -20.71
C VAL A 366 1.94 16.81 -20.11
N ARG A 367 2.97 16.91 -20.95
CA ARG A 367 4.39 16.85 -20.55
C ARG A 367 4.89 18.20 -20.02
N GLU A 368 6.09 18.19 -19.45
CA GLU A 368 6.79 19.35 -18.89
C GLU A 368 6.99 20.51 -19.87
N ASP A 369 6.99 20.23 -21.17
CA ASP A 369 7.12 21.21 -22.26
C ASP A 369 5.75 21.77 -22.73
N GLY A 370 4.65 21.40 -22.06
CA GLY A 370 3.30 21.81 -22.42
C GLY A 370 2.65 20.97 -23.52
N ARG A 371 3.36 19.97 -24.06
CA ARG A 371 2.85 19.12 -25.13
C ARG A 371 1.84 18.11 -24.62
N GLU A 372 0.69 18.04 -25.27
CA GLU A 372 -0.28 16.97 -25.07
C GLU A 372 0.26 15.65 -25.65
N VAL A 373 0.22 14.60 -24.84
CA VAL A 373 0.64 13.23 -25.19
C VAL A 373 -0.54 12.39 -25.64
N LEU A 374 -1.64 12.47 -24.90
CA LEU A 374 -2.90 11.80 -25.20
C LEU A 374 -4.04 12.49 -24.47
N ALA A 375 -5.26 12.30 -24.95
CA ALA A 375 -6.49 12.68 -24.28
C ALA A 375 -7.17 11.47 -23.64
N GLY A 376 -7.88 11.68 -22.55
CA GLY A 376 -8.68 10.68 -21.87
C GLY A 376 -8.67 10.80 -20.35
N VAL A 377 -9.52 10.03 -19.70
CA VAL A 377 -9.66 9.99 -18.25
C VAL A 377 -8.48 9.24 -17.63
N LEU A 378 -7.94 9.74 -16.55
CA LEU A 378 -6.93 9.03 -15.77
C LEU A 378 -7.56 7.81 -15.09
N HIS A 379 -7.17 6.64 -15.55
CA HIS A 379 -7.66 5.36 -15.04
C HIS A 379 -6.63 4.74 -14.07
N PRO A 380 -7.05 4.17 -12.92
CA PRO A 380 -6.14 3.60 -11.91
C PRO A 380 -5.18 2.50 -12.42
N ALA A 381 -5.63 1.76 -13.46
CA ALA A 381 -4.83 0.70 -14.06
C ALA A 381 -3.79 1.19 -15.08
N LEU A 382 -3.72 2.49 -15.35
CA LEU A 382 -2.68 3.06 -16.22
C LEU A 382 -1.35 3.11 -15.47
N SER A 383 -0.29 2.73 -16.15
CA SER A 383 1.09 2.90 -15.73
C SER A 383 1.84 3.74 -16.76
N PHE A 384 2.72 4.60 -16.30
CA PHE A 384 3.45 5.52 -17.15
C PHE A 384 4.96 5.38 -16.91
N ALA A 385 5.74 5.47 -17.98
CA ALA A 385 7.18 5.67 -17.91
C ALA A 385 7.60 6.74 -18.93
N ILE A 386 8.61 7.53 -18.59
CA ILE A 386 9.15 8.58 -19.45
C ILE A 386 10.48 8.10 -19.97
N HIS A 387 10.72 8.23 -21.28
CA HIS A 387 11.96 7.92 -21.95
C HIS A 387 12.31 9.04 -22.93
N GLY A 388 13.14 9.98 -22.51
CA GLY A 388 13.41 11.19 -23.29
C GLY A 388 12.10 11.92 -23.64
N ASP A 389 11.87 12.15 -24.93
CA ASP A 389 10.65 12.81 -25.42
C ASP A 389 9.45 11.85 -25.58
N ALA A 390 9.68 10.55 -25.45
CA ALA A 390 8.62 9.55 -25.53
C ALA A 390 7.97 9.32 -24.16
N THR A 391 6.69 8.96 -24.19
CA THR A 391 5.92 8.51 -23.02
C THR A 391 5.42 7.11 -23.28
N VAL A 392 5.73 6.19 -22.38
CA VAL A 392 5.15 4.83 -22.37
C VAL A 392 3.89 4.86 -21.54
N VAL A 393 2.80 4.43 -22.12
CA VAL A 393 1.50 4.28 -21.46
C VAL A 393 1.14 2.80 -21.48
N ALA A 394 0.93 2.20 -20.35
CA ALA A 394 0.62 0.78 -20.26
C ALA A 394 -0.64 0.51 -19.45
N ARG A 395 -1.45 -0.46 -19.90
CA ARG A 395 -2.66 -0.92 -19.22
C ARG A 395 -2.88 -2.41 -19.50
N GLY A 396 -3.14 -3.17 -18.44
CA GLY A 396 -3.28 -4.62 -18.60
C GLY A 396 -2.02 -5.22 -19.20
N ARG A 397 -2.16 -6.01 -20.25
CA ARG A 397 -1.05 -6.70 -20.93
C ARG A 397 -0.50 -5.97 -22.15
N GLU A 398 -0.82 -4.71 -22.32
CA GLU A 398 -0.39 -3.89 -23.46
C GLU A 398 0.31 -2.61 -23.00
N ALA A 399 1.36 -2.24 -23.70
CA ALA A 399 2.02 -0.95 -23.57
C ALA A 399 2.10 -0.27 -24.95
N VAL A 400 2.00 1.06 -24.92
CA VAL A 400 2.09 1.93 -26.11
C VAL A 400 3.14 3.00 -25.85
N VAL A 401 4.04 3.19 -26.79
CA VAL A 401 5.00 4.30 -26.80
C VAL A 401 4.46 5.42 -27.67
N LEU A 402 4.33 6.59 -27.10
CA LEU A 402 3.91 7.81 -27.75
C LEU A 402 5.10 8.77 -27.82
N ALA A 403 5.57 9.06 -29.03
CA ALA A 403 6.69 9.98 -29.27
C ALA A 403 6.31 11.00 -30.34
N PRO A 404 6.84 12.25 -30.27
CA PRO A 404 6.56 13.30 -31.25
C PRO A 404 6.91 12.87 -32.66
N GLY A 405 5.98 13.10 -33.59
CA GLY A 405 6.24 12.85 -35.03
C GLY A 405 6.45 11.38 -35.40
N ARG A 406 6.16 10.43 -34.50
CA ARG A 406 6.26 8.98 -34.74
C ARG A 406 4.92 8.29 -34.58
N ALA A 407 4.69 7.23 -35.33
CA ALA A 407 3.53 6.37 -35.11
C ALA A 407 3.61 5.69 -33.72
N PRO A 408 2.48 5.49 -33.04
CA PRO A 408 2.44 4.75 -31.78
C PRO A 408 2.99 3.33 -31.93
N GLU A 409 3.96 2.96 -31.11
CA GLU A 409 4.52 1.60 -31.07
C GLU A 409 3.81 0.81 -29.96
N ARG A 410 3.29 -0.37 -30.28
CA ARG A 410 2.57 -1.23 -29.33
C ARG A 410 3.34 -2.50 -29.04
N PHE A 411 3.35 -2.96 -27.79
CA PHE A 411 3.97 -4.23 -27.40
C PHE A 411 3.28 -4.85 -26.21
N ALA A 412 3.40 -6.19 -26.11
CA ALA A 412 2.85 -6.95 -24.98
C ALA A 412 3.75 -6.83 -23.75
N VAL A 413 3.13 -6.80 -22.56
CA VAL A 413 3.82 -6.75 -21.27
C VAL A 413 3.18 -7.72 -20.28
N ASP A 414 3.97 -8.26 -19.37
CA ASP A 414 3.46 -9.02 -18.26
C ASP A 414 2.84 -8.09 -17.20
N VAL A 415 1.91 -8.64 -16.43
CA VAL A 415 1.22 -7.93 -15.36
C VAL A 415 1.59 -8.57 -14.03
N CYS A 416 2.07 -7.77 -13.09
CA CYS A 416 2.31 -8.18 -11.71
C CYS A 416 1.35 -7.43 -10.79
N ARG A 417 0.50 -8.15 -10.05
CA ARG A 417 -0.51 -7.58 -9.13
C ARG A 417 -1.38 -6.50 -9.79
N GLY A 418 -1.88 -6.78 -10.98
CA GLY A 418 -2.76 -5.87 -11.74
C GLY A 418 -2.05 -4.69 -12.41
N ARG A 419 -0.74 -4.55 -12.29
CA ARG A 419 0.03 -3.47 -12.92
C ARG A 419 0.98 -3.98 -14.00
N PRO A 420 1.02 -3.34 -15.18
CA PRO A 420 2.01 -3.62 -16.22
C PRO A 420 3.44 -3.46 -15.69
N VAL A 421 4.32 -4.37 -16.08
CA VAL A 421 5.72 -4.38 -15.65
C VAL A 421 6.58 -3.69 -16.70
N VAL A 422 6.65 -2.36 -16.61
CA VAL A 422 7.42 -1.48 -17.52
C VAL A 422 8.24 -0.49 -16.72
N GLY A 423 9.36 -0.04 -17.29
CA GLY A 423 10.21 1.01 -16.75
C GLY A 423 11.07 1.63 -17.84
N ALA A 424 11.69 2.77 -17.55
CA ALA A 424 12.62 3.42 -18.46
C ALA A 424 13.66 4.23 -17.69
N ASN A 425 14.85 4.35 -18.26
CA ASN A 425 15.85 5.36 -17.91
C ASN A 425 16.10 6.28 -19.12
N ALA A 426 17.13 7.10 -19.08
CA ALA A 426 17.47 7.98 -20.20
C ALA A 426 17.85 7.20 -21.47
N GLY A 427 18.53 6.05 -21.34
CA GLY A 427 19.04 5.26 -22.47
C GLY A 427 18.02 4.31 -23.08
N HIS A 428 17.21 3.65 -22.26
CA HIS A 428 16.39 2.52 -22.69
C HIS A 428 15.03 2.42 -22.00
N ARG A 429 14.11 1.72 -22.67
CA ARG A 429 12.86 1.21 -22.12
C ARG A 429 13.05 -0.26 -21.75
N TYR A 430 12.41 -0.67 -20.64
CA TYR A 430 12.47 -2.05 -20.14
C TYR A 430 11.07 -2.57 -19.89
N TRP A 431 10.84 -3.86 -20.13
CA TRP A 431 9.56 -4.51 -19.85
C TRP A 431 9.73 -6.03 -19.63
N VAL A 432 8.80 -6.62 -18.94
CA VAL A 432 8.72 -8.08 -18.85
C VAL A 432 7.65 -8.58 -19.81
N GLN A 433 7.97 -9.57 -20.60
CA GLN A 433 7.07 -10.22 -21.54
C GLN A 433 7.35 -11.72 -21.56
N GLY A 434 6.31 -12.54 -21.24
CA GLY A 434 6.41 -13.99 -21.26
C GLY A 434 7.48 -14.54 -20.33
N GLY A 435 7.72 -13.89 -19.19
CA GLY A 435 8.77 -14.31 -18.25
C GLY A 435 10.20 -13.96 -18.69
N CYS A 436 10.36 -13.03 -19.63
CA CYS A 436 11.65 -12.49 -20.02
C CYS A 436 11.69 -10.99 -19.78
N LEU A 437 12.78 -10.49 -19.19
CA LEU A 437 13.09 -9.07 -19.13
C LEU A 437 13.72 -8.65 -20.44
N HIS A 438 13.15 -7.64 -21.08
CA HIS A 438 13.59 -7.05 -22.34
C HIS A 438 14.02 -5.62 -22.15
N ARG A 439 14.92 -5.18 -23.03
CA ARG A 439 15.40 -3.80 -23.18
C ARG A 439 15.25 -3.35 -24.64
N SER A 440 14.82 -2.10 -24.88
CA SER A 440 14.81 -1.51 -26.21
C SER A 440 16.23 -1.32 -26.73
N GLY A 441 16.40 -1.40 -28.04
CA GLY A 441 17.64 -0.96 -28.71
C GLY A 441 17.89 0.54 -28.48
N PRO A 442 19.11 1.04 -28.80
CA PRO A 442 19.43 2.45 -28.70
C PRO A 442 18.49 3.27 -29.61
N ALA A 443 18.01 4.40 -29.09
CA ALA A 443 17.15 5.32 -29.83
C ALA A 443 17.90 5.85 -31.05
N GLY A 444 17.58 5.40 -32.28
CA GLY A 444 18.14 6.01 -33.46
C GLY A 444 18.28 5.19 -34.75
N LEU A 445 17.92 3.93 -34.80
CA LEU A 445 18.06 3.16 -36.06
C LEU A 445 16.72 2.57 -36.53
N GLY A 446 16.21 3.17 -37.66
CA GLY A 446 15.49 2.50 -38.73
C GLY A 446 14.03 2.10 -38.46
N ALA A 447 13.12 2.97 -38.91
CA ALA A 447 11.73 2.58 -39.15
C ALA A 447 11.62 1.77 -40.43
N GLY A 448 11.29 0.51 -40.35
CA GLY A 448 10.83 -0.34 -41.43
C GLY A 448 9.56 -1.09 -41.04
N LEU A 449 8.58 -1.10 -41.93
CA LEU A 449 7.26 -1.74 -41.81
C LEU A 449 7.40 -3.21 -41.43
N ALA A 450 7.05 -3.59 -40.23
CA ALA A 450 6.40 -4.84 -39.84
C ALA A 450 6.37 -4.98 -38.30
N ALA A 451 5.25 -5.34 -37.71
CA ALA A 451 4.97 -5.43 -36.29
C ALA A 451 5.73 -6.59 -35.59
N ARG A 452 7.02 -6.45 -35.51
CA ARG A 452 7.89 -7.16 -34.57
C ARG A 452 8.78 -6.09 -33.95
N ILE A 453 8.99 -6.15 -32.62
CA ILE A 453 9.89 -5.25 -31.89
C ILE A 453 11.31 -5.46 -32.45
N GLU A 454 11.62 -4.78 -33.56
CA GLU A 454 12.94 -4.82 -34.18
C GLU A 454 13.89 -4.06 -33.24
N GLY A 455 14.85 -4.80 -32.68
CA GLY A 455 15.88 -4.24 -31.81
C GLY A 455 15.69 -4.47 -30.30
N ALA A 456 14.66 -5.21 -29.87
CA ALA A 456 14.56 -5.59 -28.45
C ALA A 456 15.65 -6.61 -28.08
N THR A 457 16.43 -6.28 -27.06
CA THR A 457 17.44 -7.19 -26.50
C THR A 457 16.85 -7.92 -25.30
N ARG A 458 16.99 -9.23 -25.28
CA ARG A 458 16.67 -10.05 -24.09
C ARG A 458 17.77 -9.80 -23.04
N VAL A 459 17.36 -9.33 -21.86
CA VAL A 459 18.25 -9.12 -20.71
C VAL A 459 18.41 -10.42 -19.93
N GLY A 460 17.31 -11.12 -19.61
CA GLY A 460 17.36 -12.39 -18.92
C GLY A 460 15.98 -12.98 -18.62
N GLU A 461 15.98 -14.20 -18.09
CA GLU A 461 14.75 -14.90 -17.68
C GLU A 461 14.34 -14.49 -16.28
N VAL A 462 13.03 -14.29 -16.10
CA VAL A 462 12.39 -13.94 -14.83
C VAL A 462 11.06 -14.68 -14.71
N LEU A 463 10.36 -14.54 -13.60
CA LEU A 463 9.10 -15.25 -13.41
C LEU A 463 7.92 -14.44 -13.95
N ALA A 464 7.22 -14.99 -14.94
CA ALA A 464 6.03 -14.37 -15.55
C ALA A 464 4.95 -14.08 -14.49
N GLY A 465 4.35 -12.89 -14.55
CA GLY A 465 3.25 -12.48 -13.69
C GLY A 465 3.60 -12.21 -12.21
N GLN A 466 4.86 -12.43 -11.79
CA GLN A 466 5.29 -12.24 -10.40
C GLN A 466 6.50 -11.32 -10.25
N THR A 467 7.14 -10.95 -11.35
CA THR A 467 8.33 -10.12 -11.34
C THR A 467 7.97 -8.64 -11.20
N ARG A 468 8.72 -7.93 -10.36
CA ARG A 468 8.83 -6.47 -10.32
C ARG A 468 10.28 -6.09 -10.54
N PHE A 469 10.52 -4.97 -11.21
CA PHE A 469 11.85 -4.39 -11.35
C PHE A 469 11.80 -2.87 -11.33
N TRP A 470 12.93 -2.27 -11.07
CA TRP A 470 13.23 -0.84 -11.20
C TRP A 470 14.54 -0.68 -11.91
N ILE A 471 14.71 0.45 -12.56
CA ILE A 471 15.91 0.75 -13.32
C ILE A 471 16.45 2.14 -12.94
N GLY A 472 17.74 2.19 -12.65
CA GLY A 472 18.53 3.40 -12.54
C GLY A 472 19.32 3.65 -13.83
N ASP A 473 20.24 4.61 -13.81
CA ASP A 473 21.04 4.96 -14.98
C ASP A 473 22.07 3.87 -15.33
N ARG A 474 22.61 3.16 -14.33
CA ARG A 474 23.70 2.19 -14.51
C ARG A 474 23.28 0.74 -14.39
N PHE A 475 22.31 0.46 -13.56
CA PHE A 475 21.83 -0.90 -13.32
C PHE A 475 20.37 -0.90 -12.87
N GLY A 476 19.74 -2.06 -12.98
CA GLY A 476 18.40 -2.31 -12.44
C GLY A 476 18.41 -3.35 -11.34
N LEU A 477 17.40 -3.32 -10.51
CA LEU A 477 17.13 -4.29 -9.46
C LEU A 477 15.70 -4.79 -9.61
N GLY A 478 15.52 -6.10 -9.47
CA GLY A 478 14.19 -6.69 -9.47
C GLY A 478 14.10 -7.84 -8.50
N PHE A 479 12.88 -8.26 -8.26
CA PHE A 479 12.60 -9.46 -7.49
C PHE A 479 11.32 -10.15 -7.98
N TYR A 480 11.23 -11.44 -7.70
CA TYR A 480 10.00 -12.22 -7.82
C TYR A 480 9.91 -13.21 -6.68
N ARG A 481 8.71 -13.68 -6.42
CA ARG A 481 8.44 -14.68 -5.40
C ARG A 481 7.77 -15.90 -6.03
N ALA A 482 8.40 -17.06 -5.89
CA ALA A 482 7.92 -18.35 -6.35
C ALA A 482 7.64 -19.24 -5.14
N GLY A 483 6.41 -19.25 -4.64
CA GLY A 483 6.09 -19.95 -3.40
C GLY A 483 6.83 -19.36 -2.20
N ALA A 484 7.56 -20.17 -1.48
CA ALA A 484 8.42 -19.77 -0.36
C ALA A 484 9.75 -19.12 -0.79
N VAL A 485 10.10 -19.22 -2.08
CA VAL A 485 11.38 -18.71 -2.59
C VAL A 485 11.20 -17.28 -3.09
N SER A 486 11.93 -16.35 -2.48
CA SER A 486 12.08 -14.99 -3.00
C SER A 486 13.44 -14.88 -3.68
N VAL A 487 13.44 -14.46 -4.94
CA VAL A 487 14.67 -14.25 -5.72
C VAL A 487 14.77 -12.76 -5.99
N ALA A 488 15.88 -12.16 -5.58
CA ALA A 488 16.24 -10.82 -5.98
C ALA A 488 17.39 -10.89 -6.98
N PHE A 489 17.37 -10.02 -7.96
CA PHE A 489 18.37 -9.97 -9.02
C PHE A 489 18.75 -8.53 -9.35
N VAL A 490 19.97 -8.36 -9.82
CA VAL A 490 20.43 -7.11 -10.42
C VAL A 490 20.83 -7.37 -11.88
N PHE A 491 20.74 -6.35 -12.70
CA PHE A 491 21.13 -6.40 -14.12
C PHE A 491 21.75 -5.06 -14.54
N ASP A 492 22.70 -5.14 -15.45
CA ASP A 492 23.37 -3.96 -16.02
C ASP A 492 22.42 -3.23 -16.98
N ALA A 493 22.43 -1.89 -16.97
CA ALA A 493 21.57 -1.11 -17.85
C ALA A 493 21.91 -1.31 -19.35
N GLU A 494 23.18 -1.58 -19.68
CA GLU A 494 23.65 -1.69 -21.06
C GLU A 494 23.94 -3.12 -21.52
N ARG A 495 24.15 -4.05 -20.58
CA ARG A 495 24.55 -5.43 -20.87
C ARG A 495 23.39 -6.38 -20.64
N SER A 496 23.44 -7.54 -21.29
CA SER A 496 22.53 -8.66 -21.01
C SER A 496 23.08 -9.54 -19.90
N GLY A 497 22.17 -10.20 -19.20
CA GLY A 497 22.46 -11.07 -18.07
C GLY A 497 21.84 -10.58 -16.76
N LEU A 498 21.43 -11.52 -15.93
CA LEU A 498 20.92 -11.27 -14.59
C LEU A 498 21.89 -11.89 -13.58
N LEU A 499 22.16 -11.17 -12.49
CA LEU A 499 22.80 -11.71 -11.31
C LEU A 499 21.70 -11.94 -10.27
N ASP A 500 21.25 -13.19 -10.12
CA ASP A 500 20.13 -13.62 -9.27
C ASP A 500 20.53 -14.16 -7.90
N THR A 501 21.78 -13.95 -7.52
CA THR A 501 22.35 -14.40 -6.23
C THR A 501 22.21 -13.37 -5.12
N VAL A 502 21.45 -12.30 -5.33
CA VAL A 502 21.24 -11.24 -4.33
C VAL A 502 20.45 -11.79 -3.14
N LYS A 503 21.08 -11.84 -1.97
CA LYS A 503 20.47 -12.32 -0.72
C LYS A 503 19.91 -11.14 0.07
N LEU A 504 18.62 -10.84 -0.12
CA LEU A 504 17.94 -9.87 0.72
C LEU A 504 17.70 -10.45 2.11
N PRO A 505 17.73 -9.61 3.17
CA PRO A 505 17.28 -10.04 4.50
C PRO A 505 15.85 -10.57 4.46
N PHE A 506 15.58 -11.57 5.29
CA PHE A 506 14.26 -12.17 5.36
C PHE A 506 13.22 -11.15 5.86
N LEU A 507 12.13 -11.00 5.12
CA LEU A 507 10.96 -10.22 5.50
C LEU A 507 9.77 -11.17 5.63
N PRO A 508 9.24 -11.39 6.84
CA PRO A 508 8.12 -12.30 7.06
C PRO A 508 6.84 -11.78 6.39
N GLY A 509 5.96 -12.71 6.00
CA GLY A 509 4.65 -12.38 5.48
C GLY A 509 4.59 -12.09 3.98
N GLU A 510 3.49 -11.49 3.55
CA GLU A 510 3.23 -11.14 2.16
C GLU A 510 3.76 -9.75 1.83
N ILE A 511 4.71 -9.66 0.87
CA ILE A 511 5.15 -8.37 0.32
C ILE A 511 4.04 -7.85 -0.60
N PHE A 512 3.36 -6.79 -0.21
CA PHE A 512 2.27 -6.20 -1.00
C PHE A 512 2.68 -4.92 -1.74
N ASP A 513 3.71 -4.20 -1.28
CA ASP A 513 4.25 -3.05 -1.99
C ASP A 513 5.79 -3.03 -1.94
N ALA A 514 6.39 -2.37 -2.93
CA ALA A 514 7.83 -2.18 -3.00
C ALA A 514 8.17 -0.96 -3.85
N ALA A 515 9.28 -0.30 -3.51
CA ALA A 515 9.82 0.86 -4.23
C ALA A 515 11.35 0.80 -4.23
N CYS A 516 11.98 1.40 -5.24
CA CYS A 516 13.44 1.43 -5.33
C CYS A 516 13.90 2.78 -5.85
N VAL A 517 15.00 3.29 -5.31
CA VAL A 517 15.69 4.50 -5.79
C VAL A 517 17.19 4.22 -5.91
N PHE A 518 17.82 4.86 -6.88
CA PHE A 518 19.20 4.57 -7.26
C PHE A 518 20.10 5.79 -7.09
N ASP A 519 21.38 5.53 -6.78
CA ASP A 519 22.47 6.50 -6.77
C ASP A 519 23.77 5.82 -7.22
N GLY A 520 24.17 6.07 -8.45
CA GLY A 520 25.36 5.47 -9.06
C GLY A 520 25.30 3.94 -9.10
N ASP A 521 26.14 3.28 -8.30
CA ASP A 521 26.22 1.82 -8.18
C ASP A 521 25.41 1.25 -6.98
N ARG A 522 24.56 2.06 -6.35
CA ARG A 522 23.75 1.71 -5.18
C ARG A 522 22.27 1.84 -5.45
N ALA A 523 21.50 0.96 -4.86
CA ALA A 523 20.04 0.98 -4.85
C ALA A 523 19.52 0.84 -3.43
N PHE A 524 18.57 1.70 -3.04
CA PHE A 524 17.80 1.54 -1.82
C PHE A 524 16.44 0.96 -2.20
N VAL A 525 16.22 -0.30 -1.87
CA VAL A 525 14.97 -1.00 -2.14
C VAL A 525 14.15 -1.12 -0.88
N GLY A 526 12.94 -0.60 -0.93
CA GLY A 526 11.96 -0.67 0.15
C GLY A 526 10.90 -1.72 -0.13
N PHE A 527 10.51 -2.48 0.90
CA PHE A 527 9.44 -3.46 0.86
C PHE A 527 8.44 -3.16 1.96
N ALA A 528 7.15 -3.33 1.65
CA ALA A 528 6.10 -3.39 2.64
C ALA A 528 5.52 -4.80 2.65
N ALA A 529 5.56 -5.44 3.80
CA ALA A 529 5.02 -6.77 4.00
C ALA A 529 3.93 -6.74 5.07
N ARG A 530 3.02 -7.68 4.93
CA ARG A 530 1.96 -7.93 5.90
C ARG A 530 2.23 -9.23 6.62
N HIS A 531 2.35 -9.13 7.93
CA HIS A 531 2.60 -10.29 8.78
C HIS A 531 1.76 -10.16 10.06
N ARG A 532 0.90 -11.14 10.35
CA ARG A 532 0.02 -11.16 11.54
C ARG A 532 -0.77 -9.86 11.77
N GLY A 533 -1.42 -9.35 10.73
CA GLY A 533 -2.19 -8.10 10.81
C GLY A 533 -1.34 -6.82 10.96
N ARG A 534 0.00 -6.95 10.98
CA ARG A 534 0.93 -5.81 11.02
C ARG A 534 1.50 -5.53 9.66
N THR A 535 1.73 -4.27 9.38
CA THR A 535 2.52 -3.82 8.25
C THR A 535 3.95 -3.60 8.71
N ILE A 536 4.89 -4.29 8.09
CA ILE A 536 6.32 -4.13 8.31
C ILE A 536 6.92 -3.51 7.07
N HIS A 537 7.68 -2.44 7.25
CA HIS A 537 8.48 -1.84 6.19
C HIS A 537 9.94 -2.17 6.41
N GLN A 538 10.61 -2.55 5.33
CA GLN A 538 12.05 -2.82 5.30
C GLN A 538 12.68 -2.01 4.18
N CYS A 539 13.85 -1.42 4.43
CA CYS A 539 14.68 -0.80 3.40
C CYS A 539 16.05 -1.46 3.40
N VAL A 540 16.51 -1.85 2.22
CA VAL A 540 17.79 -2.54 2.02
C VAL A 540 18.64 -1.77 1.03
N LEU A 541 19.90 -1.53 1.37
CA LEU A 541 20.90 -0.94 0.48
C LEU A 541 21.65 -2.07 -0.24
N VAL A 542 21.55 -2.09 -1.57
CA VAL A 542 22.13 -3.11 -2.45
C VAL A 542 23.05 -2.43 -3.46
N ARG A 543 24.23 -3.02 -3.69
CA ARG A 543 25.12 -2.59 -4.78
C ARG A 543 24.74 -3.23 -6.12
N ALA A 544 25.20 -2.61 -7.20
CA ALA A 544 25.11 -3.18 -8.56
C ALA A 544 25.78 -4.59 -8.66
N SER A 545 26.72 -4.90 -7.77
CA SER A 545 27.34 -6.22 -7.64
C SER A 545 26.46 -7.25 -6.92
N GLY A 546 25.26 -6.90 -6.47
CA GLY A 546 24.36 -7.76 -5.70
C GLY A 546 24.66 -7.84 -4.20
N VAL A 547 25.68 -7.15 -3.72
CA VAL A 547 26.05 -7.14 -2.29
C VAL A 547 25.08 -6.25 -1.50
N VAL A 548 24.52 -6.79 -0.42
CA VAL A 548 23.73 -6.04 0.57
C VAL A 548 24.68 -5.37 1.55
N GLU A 549 24.61 -4.04 1.67
CA GLU A 549 25.49 -3.25 2.56
C GLU A 549 24.86 -2.92 3.90
N ALA A 550 23.55 -2.64 3.91
CA ALA A 550 22.83 -2.23 5.13
C ALA A 550 21.33 -2.49 4.96
N ALA A 551 20.64 -2.59 6.09
CA ALA A 551 19.18 -2.68 6.12
C ALA A 551 18.61 -1.94 7.33
N ALA A 552 17.32 -1.60 7.24
CA ALA A 552 16.52 -1.14 8.37
C ALA A 552 15.10 -1.71 8.25
N GLU A 553 14.44 -1.86 9.39
CA GLU A 553 13.06 -2.31 9.49
C GLU A 553 12.28 -1.38 10.44
N ALA A 554 11.01 -1.16 10.15
CA ALA A 554 10.11 -0.36 10.96
C ALA A 554 8.67 -0.86 10.83
N ASP A 555 7.84 -0.55 11.81
CA ASP A 555 6.39 -0.71 11.64
C ASP A 555 5.87 0.29 10.61
N GLY A 556 5.00 -0.17 9.71
CA GLY A 556 4.35 0.72 8.74
C GLY A 556 3.57 1.82 9.44
N HIS A 557 3.71 3.05 8.95
CA HIS A 557 3.05 4.24 9.51
C HIS A 557 3.51 4.64 10.94
N ASP A 558 4.73 4.26 11.34
CA ASP A 558 5.30 4.63 12.65
C ASP A 558 5.74 6.10 12.76
N GLY A 559 5.57 6.88 11.68
CA GLY A 559 5.99 8.28 11.59
C GLY A 559 7.50 8.49 11.38
N SER A 560 8.27 7.40 11.26
CA SER A 560 9.68 7.46 10.89
C SER A 560 9.87 7.69 9.38
N TRP A 561 11.14 7.84 8.97
CA TRP A 561 11.48 7.92 7.56
C TRP A 561 11.12 6.64 6.77
N LEU A 562 10.94 5.52 7.46
CA LEU A 562 10.54 4.24 6.89
C LEU A 562 9.04 3.93 7.06
N GLY A 563 8.30 4.79 7.72
CA GLY A 563 6.85 4.68 7.88
C GLY A 563 6.06 4.67 6.56
N THR A 564 6.71 5.06 5.45
CA THR A 564 6.21 4.92 4.07
C THR A 564 7.33 4.49 3.14
N LEU A 565 7.01 3.77 2.05
CA LEU A 565 7.99 3.42 1.02
C LEU A 565 8.23 4.54 0.00
N ARG A 566 7.30 5.47 -0.13
CA ARG A 566 7.35 6.58 -1.09
C ARG A 566 8.10 7.77 -0.52
N GLY A 567 8.25 8.81 -1.34
CA GLY A 567 8.87 10.06 -0.90
C GLY A 567 10.36 9.97 -0.63
N LYS A 568 11.08 9.12 -1.36
CA LYS A 568 12.51 8.92 -1.19
C LYS A 568 13.27 9.21 -2.47
N CYS A 569 14.51 9.69 -2.33
CA CYS A 569 15.51 9.69 -3.41
C CYS A 569 16.89 9.35 -2.82
N ALA A 570 17.75 8.81 -3.66
CA ALA A 570 19.14 8.54 -3.30
C ALA A 570 20.05 9.57 -3.95
N ALA A 571 21.00 10.11 -3.19
CA ALA A 571 21.98 11.07 -3.67
C ALA A 571 23.20 11.12 -2.76
N GLY A 572 24.40 11.20 -3.32
CA GLY A 572 25.65 11.33 -2.57
C GLY A 572 25.90 10.17 -1.59
N GLY A 573 25.47 8.95 -1.98
CA GLY A 573 25.63 7.76 -1.17
C GLY A 573 24.66 7.63 0.02
N CYS A 574 23.69 8.55 0.17
CA CYS A 574 22.69 8.53 1.22
C CYS A 574 21.27 8.50 0.65
N LEU A 575 20.30 8.15 1.48
CA LEU A 575 18.88 8.23 1.18
C LEU A 575 18.32 9.52 1.82
N LEU A 576 17.56 10.27 1.03
CA LEU A 576 16.74 11.38 1.48
C LEU A 576 15.27 10.95 1.48
N ALA A 577 14.58 11.13 2.58
CA ALA A 577 13.19 10.74 2.72
C ALA A 577 12.32 11.93 3.14
N ALA A 578 11.23 12.15 2.42
CA ALA A 578 10.20 13.11 2.80
C ALA A 578 9.35 12.53 3.94
N THR A 579 9.18 13.32 4.98
CA THR A 579 8.35 12.99 6.15
C THR A 579 7.45 14.18 6.48
N GLU A 580 6.46 13.97 7.33
CA GLU A 580 5.64 15.06 7.86
C GLU A 580 6.44 16.13 8.62
N GLY A 581 7.62 15.78 9.10
CA GLY A 581 8.52 16.70 9.81
C GLY A 581 9.60 17.34 8.95
N GLY A 582 9.48 17.23 7.62
CA GLY A 582 10.47 17.68 6.67
C GLY A 582 11.32 16.54 6.11
N ILE A 583 12.35 16.87 5.34
CA ILE A 583 13.26 15.89 4.75
C ILE A 583 14.23 15.37 5.82
N VAL A 584 14.52 14.09 5.79
CA VAL A 584 15.56 13.46 6.62
C VAL A 584 16.60 12.79 5.74
N ARG A 585 17.86 12.78 6.21
CA ARG A 585 18.98 12.09 5.60
C ARG A 585 19.24 10.78 6.35
N VAL A 586 19.37 9.69 5.61
CA VAL A 586 19.60 8.34 6.12
C VAL A 586 20.90 7.80 5.50
N GLU A 587 21.76 7.25 6.31
CA GLU A 587 23.06 6.71 5.92
C GLU A 587 23.24 5.27 6.40
N ALA A 588 24.06 4.52 5.66
CA ALA A 588 24.51 3.21 6.13
C ALA A 588 25.61 3.37 7.19
N ARG A 589 25.41 2.79 8.36
CA ARG A 589 26.38 2.74 9.45
C ARG A 589 26.37 1.35 10.09
N ALA A 590 27.51 0.69 10.10
CA ALA A 590 27.67 -0.64 10.70
C ALA A 590 26.59 -1.66 10.26
N GLY A 591 26.24 -1.67 8.97
CA GLY A 591 25.25 -2.62 8.41
C GLY A 591 23.78 -2.21 8.62
N SER A 592 23.52 -1.06 9.26
CA SER A 592 22.18 -0.53 9.47
C SER A 592 21.98 0.79 8.74
N LEU A 593 20.73 1.06 8.34
CA LEU A 593 20.32 2.36 7.78
C LEU A 593 19.77 3.23 8.92
N VAL A 594 20.42 4.36 9.19
CA VAL A 594 20.09 5.23 10.32
C VAL A 594 19.87 6.68 9.87
N GLU A 595 18.91 7.37 10.49
CA GLU A 595 18.70 8.80 10.30
C GLU A 595 19.91 9.55 10.90
N THR A 596 20.58 10.36 10.09
CA THR A 596 21.77 11.12 10.51
C THR A 596 21.55 12.61 10.58
N ARG A 597 20.60 13.15 9.79
CA ARG A 597 20.27 14.57 9.80
C ARG A 597 18.81 14.79 9.44
N ARG A 598 18.20 15.83 9.99
CA ARG A 598 16.86 16.30 9.69
C ARG A 598 16.89 17.74 9.21
N PHE A 599 16.06 18.07 8.21
CA PHE A 599 15.89 19.40 7.64
C PHE A 599 14.47 19.91 7.90
N PRO A 600 14.19 20.41 9.13
CA PRO A 600 12.82 20.79 9.54
C PRO A 600 12.27 21.97 8.73
N ASP A 601 13.13 22.85 8.20
CA ASP A 601 12.72 23.98 7.39
C ASP A 601 12.10 23.58 6.03
N THR A 602 12.24 22.31 5.63
CA THR A 602 11.60 21.75 4.42
C THR A 602 10.15 21.32 4.67
N GLU A 603 9.71 21.27 5.92
CA GLU A 603 8.35 20.81 6.29
C GLU A 603 7.22 21.48 5.52
N PRO A 604 7.23 22.78 5.16
CA PRO A 604 6.17 23.40 4.37
C PRO A 604 6.06 22.92 2.93
N PHE A 605 7.12 22.30 2.41
CA PHE A 605 7.25 21.94 0.99
C PHE A 605 7.15 20.44 0.72
N VAL A 606 7.15 19.61 1.78
CA VAL A 606 7.12 18.15 1.67
C VAL A 606 6.13 17.53 2.66
N ASP A 607 5.63 16.37 2.29
CA ASP A 607 4.82 15.47 3.11
C ASP A 607 5.15 14.01 2.73
N THR A 608 4.48 13.05 3.32
CA THR A 608 4.71 11.62 3.05
C THR A 608 4.33 11.16 1.65
N GLU A 609 3.55 11.95 0.90
CA GLU A 609 3.16 11.68 -0.49
C GLU A 609 4.09 12.39 -1.51
N THR A 610 4.95 13.30 -1.04
CA THR A 610 5.86 14.06 -1.88
C THR A 610 6.96 13.15 -2.43
N ARG A 611 7.12 13.10 -3.74
CA ARG A 611 8.20 12.38 -4.42
C ARG A 611 9.44 13.27 -4.49
N LEU A 612 10.57 12.82 -3.98
CA LEU A 612 11.84 13.54 -4.04
C LEU A 612 12.66 13.09 -5.24
N PHE A 613 13.37 14.03 -5.85
CA PHE A 613 14.33 13.77 -6.90
C PHE A 613 15.58 14.62 -6.69
N ALA A 614 16.75 14.01 -6.81
CA ALA A 614 18.01 14.72 -6.73
C ALA A 614 18.36 15.33 -8.10
N GLY A 615 18.53 16.64 -8.14
CA GLY A 615 18.97 17.37 -9.33
C GLY A 615 20.40 17.91 -9.18
N PRO A 616 20.99 18.46 -10.24
CA PRO A 616 22.36 18.97 -10.23
C PRO A 616 22.60 20.11 -9.21
N THR A 617 21.57 20.89 -8.92
CA THR A 617 21.67 22.10 -8.09
C THR A 617 20.86 22.03 -6.78
N GLY A 618 20.26 20.87 -6.46
CA GLY A 618 19.42 20.69 -5.28
C GLY A 618 18.43 19.56 -5.44
N LEU A 619 17.34 19.59 -4.70
CA LEU A 619 16.28 18.61 -4.72
C LEU A 619 15.05 19.17 -5.41
N PHE A 620 14.31 18.30 -6.10
CA PHE A 620 12.94 18.57 -6.49
C PHE A 620 11.98 17.82 -5.58
N ALA A 621 11.02 18.55 -5.03
CA ALA A 621 9.90 18.02 -4.26
C ALA A 621 8.66 18.06 -5.16
N VAL A 622 8.23 16.89 -5.64
CA VAL A 622 7.10 16.73 -6.54
C VAL A 622 5.89 16.27 -5.72
N GLY A 623 5.04 17.21 -5.42
CA GLY A 623 3.73 16.97 -4.80
C GLY A 623 2.69 16.53 -5.84
N GLN A 624 1.44 16.54 -5.44
CA GLN A 624 0.34 16.17 -6.33
C GLN A 624 0.11 17.21 -7.43
N ARG A 625 0.20 18.50 -7.10
CA ARG A 625 -0.15 19.61 -8.00
C ARG A 625 0.96 20.63 -8.18
N GLU A 626 2.06 20.49 -7.43
CA GLU A 626 3.14 21.47 -7.41
C GLU A 626 4.50 20.77 -7.44
N ILE A 627 5.46 21.44 -8.03
CA ILE A 627 6.86 21.05 -8.00
C ILE A 627 7.65 22.20 -7.40
N PHE A 628 8.41 21.92 -6.35
CA PHE A 628 9.36 22.84 -5.77
C PHE A 628 10.79 22.41 -6.05
N ALA A 629 11.65 23.35 -6.45
CA ALA A 629 13.09 23.17 -6.42
C ALA A 629 13.59 23.66 -5.05
N LEU A 630 14.23 22.76 -4.30
CA LEU A 630 14.73 22.99 -2.95
C LEU A 630 16.25 23.05 -2.97
N ARG A 631 16.83 24.09 -2.34
CA ARG A 631 18.24 24.16 -2.00
C ARG A 631 18.38 24.07 -0.49
N LEU A 632 19.12 23.07 -0.03
CA LEU A 632 19.45 22.85 1.39
C LEU A 632 20.85 23.40 1.61
N ALA A 633 21.02 24.32 2.55
CA ALA A 633 22.32 24.88 2.91
C ALA A 633 23.07 23.99 3.93
#